data_2448198873cc54bd943e515db7186166
#
_entry.id   2448198873cc54bd943e515db7186166
#
_cell.length_a   1.000
_cell.length_b   1.000
_cell.length_c   1.000
_cell.angle_alpha   90.00
_cell.angle_beta   90.00
_cell.angle_gamma   90.00
#
_symmetry.space_group_name_H-M   'P 1'
#
loop_
_entity.id
_entity.type
_entity.pdbx_description
1 polymer ?
#
loop_
_entity_poly.entity_id
_entity_poly.type
_entity_poly.pdbx_seq_one_letter_code
_entity_poly.pdbx_strand_id
1 'polypeptide(L)'
;MKKNKQNNLIKETHSCGAILTPHDERDYKAHEHIAMGVRPEEYYPPEYAPLIYQGNIGSCVAHAIATLKWYQEYYERKSWDKFSTDFVYHNRDLDDYQGEGMVVSQACSHICNDGICTFDELPSNTAYPNAYVTAQINKLKPNAIKNKGLKYVRCETKEEICEAIYQYKGAIVSVQVCTSFDSFVLRKSLKDAILPQPSESENKRGGHAICAIGYTKDGIIIQNSWGSPWGYKGLAILPWGYTPIYDIYAIIDECKTWNIVELTIDSTNAFINNELKTLDAPAIIKNQRTFVPLRFIGEALNAKVEWKNDTRSIIINDGANTVQMQIGNKVAYKNNNVLTLDVAPFIQQDRTYVPLRAISEALNADVEWNANNRKVIVRKEVK
;
A
#
# COMPACT_ATOMS: atom_id res chain seq x y z
N MET A 1 -18.28 -5.61 -47.94
CA MET A 1 -17.56 -4.43 -47.42
C MET A 1 -17.57 -4.43 -45.87
N LYS A 2 -16.60 -5.10 -45.27
CA LYS A 2 -16.31 -4.98 -43.83
C LYS A 2 -14.86 -4.48 -43.76
N LYS A 3 -14.67 -3.17 -43.77
CA LYS A 3 -13.37 -2.53 -43.65
C LYS A 3 -13.27 -1.86 -42.27
N ASN A 4 -12.21 -2.25 -41.55
CA ASN A 4 -11.46 -1.47 -40.60
C ASN A 4 -12.20 -0.71 -39.49
N LYS A 5 -12.53 -1.45 -38.39
CA LYS A 5 -12.73 -0.85 -37.06
C LYS A 5 -11.52 -1.04 -36.09
N GLN A 6 -10.40 -1.59 -36.58
CA GLN A 6 -9.27 -1.95 -35.72
C GLN A 6 -8.13 -0.90 -35.65
N ASN A 7 -8.18 0.17 -36.44
CA ASN A 7 -7.05 1.10 -36.56
C ASN A 7 -7.24 2.46 -35.87
N ASN A 8 -8.27 2.67 -35.03
CA ASN A 8 -8.47 3.96 -34.34
C ASN A 8 -8.19 3.93 -32.83
N LEU A 9 -7.57 2.85 -32.30
CA LEU A 9 -7.27 2.72 -30.87
C LEU A 9 -5.88 3.23 -30.46
N ILE A 10 -5.07 3.76 -31.39
CA ILE A 10 -3.71 4.17 -31.11
C ILE A 10 -3.49 5.60 -31.58
N LYS A 11 -4.13 6.58 -30.92
CA LYS A 11 -3.80 8.00 -31.04
C LYS A 11 -3.95 8.81 -29.76
N GLU A 12 -4.08 8.18 -28.63
CA GLU A 12 -3.89 8.90 -27.37
C GLU A 12 -2.40 8.85 -27.02
N THR A 13 -1.70 9.92 -27.33
CA THR A 13 -0.32 10.11 -26.88
C THR A 13 -0.36 10.45 -25.41
N HIS A 14 -0.02 9.46 -24.56
CA HIS A 14 0.09 9.67 -23.11
C HIS A 14 1.17 10.73 -22.80
N SER A 15 0.92 11.59 -21.83
CA SER A 15 1.90 12.60 -21.41
C SER A 15 3.08 11.98 -20.68
N CYS A 16 4.27 12.50 -20.96
CA CYS A 16 5.50 12.21 -20.24
C CYS A 16 5.75 13.34 -19.25
N GLY A 17 6.01 13.02 -17.98
CA GLY A 17 6.09 14.04 -16.92
C GLY A 17 7.21 13.79 -15.91
N ALA A 18 8.09 12.82 -16.12
CA ALA A 18 9.27 12.67 -15.29
C ALA A 18 10.35 13.65 -15.76
N ILE A 19 10.70 14.57 -14.87
CA ILE A 19 11.80 15.50 -15.05
C ILE A 19 13.06 14.84 -14.55
N LEU A 20 14.03 14.73 -15.43
CA LEU A 20 15.31 14.11 -15.14
C LEU A 20 16.14 15.05 -14.30
N THR A 21 16.60 14.60 -13.17
CA THR A 21 17.56 15.33 -12.35
C THR A 21 18.98 14.97 -12.73
N PRO A 22 19.89 15.94 -12.73
CA PRO A 22 21.30 15.62 -12.69
C PRO A 22 21.59 14.73 -11.46
N HIS A 23 22.54 13.84 -11.59
CA HIS A 23 23.03 13.06 -10.44
C HIS A 23 23.41 14.02 -9.31
N ASP A 24 22.78 13.85 -8.15
CA ASP A 24 23.10 14.60 -6.93
C ASP A 24 23.90 13.69 -6.00
N GLU A 25 25.15 14.07 -5.70
CA GLU A 25 26.01 13.31 -4.77
C GLU A 25 25.45 13.28 -3.35
N ARG A 26 24.47 14.15 -3.04
CA ARG A 26 23.78 14.18 -1.75
C ARG A 26 22.65 13.16 -1.65
N ASP A 27 22.24 12.52 -2.77
CA ASP A 27 21.25 11.46 -2.75
C ASP A 27 21.76 10.32 -1.87
N TYR A 28 20.89 9.81 -0.99
CA TYR A 28 21.19 8.65 -0.19
C TYR A 28 21.40 7.44 -1.08
N LYS A 29 22.55 6.77 -0.95
CA LYS A 29 22.88 5.59 -1.75
C LYS A 29 22.27 4.35 -1.12
N ALA A 30 21.70 3.47 -1.94
CA ALA A 30 20.99 2.28 -1.47
C ALA A 30 21.90 1.37 -0.62
N HIS A 31 23.14 1.13 -1.02
CA HIS A 31 24.08 0.26 -0.29
C HIS A 31 24.42 0.73 1.13
N GLU A 32 24.18 1.99 1.46
CA GLU A 32 24.40 2.53 2.81
C GLU A 32 23.16 2.33 3.72
N HIS A 33 21.99 2.01 3.14
CA HIS A 33 20.73 2.04 3.84
C HIS A 33 19.87 0.78 3.65
N ILE A 34 20.12 0.00 2.61
CA ILE A 34 19.44 -1.27 2.36
C ILE A 34 20.37 -2.41 2.73
N ALA A 35 19.98 -3.19 3.73
CA ALA A 35 20.74 -4.38 4.09
C ALA A 35 20.59 -5.44 2.97
N MET A 36 21.72 -5.86 2.41
CA MET A 36 21.74 -6.95 1.42
C MET A 36 21.46 -8.28 2.13
N GLY A 37 20.40 -8.96 1.73
CA GLY A 37 19.91 -10.19 2.37
C GLY A 37 19.77 -11.37 1.41
N VAL A 38 19.28 -12.50 1.94
CA VAL A 38 18.88 -13.63 1.11
C VAL A 38 17.52 -13.34 0.50
N ARG A 39 17.43 -13.30 -0.82
CA ARG A 39 16.22 -13.06 -1.59
C ARG A 39 16.06 -14.12 -2.69
N PRO A 40 14.83 -14.36 -3.18
CA PRO A 40 14.65 -15.28 -4.32
C PRO A 40 15.31 -14.73 -5.59
N GLU A 41 15.66 -15.63 -6.51
CA GLU A 41 16.21 -15.23 -7.82
C GLU A 41 15.20 -14.48 -8.68
N GLU A 42 13.91 -14.78 -8.53
CA GLU A 42 12.79 -14.09 -9.16
C GLU A 42 11.75 -13.76 -8.10
N TYR A 43 11.13 -12.59 -8.20
CA TYR A 43 10.10 -12.15 -7.28
C TYR A 43 8.91 -11.57 -8.05
N TYR A 44 7.75 -12.17 -7.82
CA TYR A 44 6.46 -11.71 -8.33
C TYR A 44 5.62 -11.26 -7.14
N PRO A 45 4.96 -10.10 -7.18
CA PRO A 45 3.99 -9.78 -6.15
C PRO A 45 2.87 -10.82 -6.16
N PRO A 46 2.34 -11.23 -4.99
CA PRO A 46 1.27 -12.24 -4.91
C PRO A 46 -0.02 -11.78 -5.59
N GLU A 47 -0.25 -10.49 -5.60
CA GLU A 47 -1.36 -9.82 -6.29
C GLU A 47 -0.86 -8.53 -6.91
N TYR A 48 -1.58 -8.04 -7.93
CA TYR A 48 -1.26 -6.79 -8.61
C TYR A 48 -2.23 -5.69 -8.18
N ALA A 49 -1.68 -4.52 -7.86
CA ALA A 49 -2.48 -3.35 -7.54
C ALA A 49 -3.44 -3.01 -8.70
N PRO A 50 -4.63 -2.50 -8.41
CA PRO A 50 -5.52 -1.99 -9.45
C PRO A 50 -4.82 -0.96 -10.33
N LEU A 51 -5.10 -0.95 -11.63
CA LEU A 51 -4.47 0.00 -12.55
C LEU A 51 -4.98 1.40 -12.31
N ILE A 52 -4.06 2.36 -12.32
CA ILE A 52 -4.36 3.78 -12.36
C ILE A 52 -4.12 4.28 -13.79
N TYR A 53 -4.95 5.21 -14.25
CA TYR A 53 -4.82 5.82 -15.57
C TYR A 53 -4.56 7.31 -15.44
N GLN A 54 -3.37 7.77 -15.87
CA GLN A 54 -2.97 9.18 -15.74
C GLN A 54 -3.60 10.10 -16.80
N GLY A 55 -4.17 9.54 -17.87
CA GLY A 55 -4.67 10.34 -19.01
C GLY A 55 -3.56 11.11 -19.71
N ASN A 56 -3.86 12.35 -20.06
CA ASN A 56 -2.94 13.23 -20.81
C ASN A 56 -2.24 14.26 -19.89
N ILE A 57 -2.12 13.97 -18.60
CA ILE A 57 -1.45 14.83 -17.61
C ILE A 57 -0.05 14.32 -17.35
N GLY A 58 0.93 15.22 -17.21
CA GLY A 58 2.33 14.88 -16.89
C GLY A 58 2.56 14.40 -15.46
N SER A 59 1.65 13.58 -14.92
CA SER A 59 1.61 13.13 -13.51
C SER A 59 2.15 11.71 -13.28
N CYS A 60 2.93 11.17 -14.22
CA CYS A 60 3.44 9.79 -14.14
C CYS A 60 4.23 9.51 -12.86
N VAL A 61 5.00 10.45 -12.35
CA VAL A 61 5.76 10.32 -11.09
C VAL A 61 4.80 10.13 -9.91
N ALA A 62 3.75 10.94 -9.83
CA ALA A 62 2.73 10.83 -8.79
C ALA A 62 1.99 9.49 -8.85
N HIS A 63 1.70 8.99 -10.07
CA HIS A 63 1.09 7.68 -10.27
C HIS A 63 2.01 6.53 -9.86
N ALA A 64 3.29 6.61 -10.20
CA ALA A 64 4.27 5.60 -9.80
C ALA A 64 4.45 5.55 -8.28
N ILE A 65 4.50 6.70 -7.61
CA ILE A 65 4.58 6.80 -6.14
C ILE A 65 3.31 6.25 -5.48
N ALA A 66 2.12 6.66 -5.93
CA ALA A 66 0.85 6.15 -5.37
C ALA A 66 0.74 4.63 -5.55
N THR A 67 1.19 4.09 -6.69
CA THR A 67 1.24 2.64 -6.93
C THR A 67 2.21 1.96 -5.96
N LEU A 68 3.42 2.51 -5.75
CA LEU A 68 4.38 1.97 -4.79
C LEU A 68 3.80 1.93 -3.37
N LYS A 69 3.20 3.04 -2.91
CA LYS A 69 2.56 3.10 -1.59
C LYS A 69 1.41 2.09 -1.47
N TRP A 70 0.65 1.83 -2.53
CA TRP A 70 -0.36 0.77 -2.53
C TRP A 70 0.23 -0.60 -2.27
N TYR A 71 1.35 -0.94 -2.92
CA TYR A 71 2.02 -2.21 -2.66
C TYR A 71 2.53 -2.27 -1.22
N GLN A 72 3.15 -1.22 -0.70
CA GLN A 72 3.63 -1.16 0.67
C GLN A 72 2.49 -1.41 1.67
N GLU A 73 1.40 -0.65 1.59
CA GLU A 73 0.24 -0.81 2.48
C GLU A 73 -0.48 -2.17 2.30
N TYR A 74 -0.56 -2.70 1.07
CA TYR A 74 -1.13 -4.02 0.84
C TYR A 74 -0.33 -5.12 1.56
N TYR A 75 0.99 -5.05 1.52
CA TYR A 75 1.82 -6.01 2.25
C TYR A 75 1.65 -5.90 3.76
N GLU A 76 1.42 -4.69 4.26
CA GLU A 76 1.18 -4.46 5.68
C GLU A 76 -0.24 -4.84 6.11
N ARG A 77 -1.26 -4.39 5.38
CA ARG A 77 -2.67 -4.44 5.83
C ARG A 77 -3.53 -5.45 5.07
N LYS A 78 -3.01 -6.06 3.99
CA LYS A 78 -3.75 -6.94 3.08
C LYS A 78 -5.00 -6.27 2.48
N SER A 79 -4.97 -4.97 2.33
CA SER A 79 -6.00 -4.17 1.68
C SER A 79 -5.38 -3.22 0.66
N TRP A 80 -6.12 -2.96 -0.43
CA TRP A 80 -5.70 -2.01 -1.45
C TRP A 80 -6.26 -0.62 -1.11
N ASP A 81 -5.62 0.06 -0.16
CA ASP A 81 -5.98 1.42 0.22
C ASP A 81 -5.52 2.39 -0.88
N LYS A 82 -6.48 2.93 -1.62
CA LYS A 82 -6.18 3.80 -2.76
C LYS A 82 -5.65 5.14 -2.29
N PHE A 83 -4.49 5.56 -2.82
CA PHE A 83 -3.88 6.85 -2.53
C PHE A 83 -4.14 7.89 -3.62
N SER A 84 -4.09 9.17 -3.23
CA SER A 84 -4.34 10.29 -4.10
C SER A 84 -3.11 10.67 -4.91
N THR A 85 -3.18 10.48 -6.22
CA THR A 85 -2.13 10.98 -7.14
C THR A 85 -2.14 12.50 -7.23
N ASP A 86 -3.31 13.13 -7.06
CA ASP A 86 -3.43 14.58 -7.06
C ASP A 86 -2.76 15.22 -5.84
N PHE A 87 -2.80 14.56 -4.67
CA PHE A 87 -2.05 15.03 -3.51
C PHE A 87 -0.56 15.09 -3.82
N VAL A 88 0.01 14.02 -4.38
CA VAL A 88 1.43 13.99 -4.75
C VAL A 88 1.75 15.03 -5.81
N TYR A 89 0.94 15.10 -6.87
CA TYR A 89 1.20 15.97 -8.01
C TYR A 89 1.12 17.45 -7.67
N HIS A 90 0.16 17.86 -6.84
CA HIS A 90 -0.02 19.25 -6.46
C HIS A 90 0.78 19.68 -5.22
N ASN A 91 1.44 18.73 -4.53
CA ASN A 91 2.38 19.03 -3.43
C ASN A 91 3.82 19.24 -3.93
N ARG A 92 4.04 19.25 -5.23
CA ARG A 92 5.37 19.51 -5.82
C ARG A 92 5.82 20.94 -5.61
N ASP A 93 7.13 21.12 -5.54
CA ASP A 93 7.73 22.45 -5.46
C ASP A 93 7.70 23.12 -6.83
N LEU A 94 6.90 24.19 -6.95
CA LEU A 94 6.78 24.98 -8.18
C LEU A 94 7.93 25.98 -8.36
N ASP A 95 8.70 26.26 -7.32
CA ASP A 95 9.88 27.12 -7.43
C ASP A 95 11.00 26.36 -8.18
N ASP A 96 11.05 25.04 -8.02
CA ASP A 96 12.02 24.21 -8.74
C ASP A 96 11.56 23.84 -10.16
N TYR A 97 10.24 23.70 -10.38
CA TYR A 97 9.69 23.37 -11.69
C TYR A 97 8.28 23.91 -11.90
N GLN A 98 8.15 24.91 -12.77
CA GLN A 98 6.88 25.62 -13.04
C GLN A 98 6.02 25.01 -14.16
N GLY A 99 6.52 24.00 -14.89
CA GLY A 99 5.82 23.32 -15.97
C GLY A 99 4.97 22.12 -15.54
N GLU A 100 4.53 21.33 -16.51
CA GLU A 100 3.99 19.99 -16.26
C GLU A 100 5.12 19.00 -15.94
N GLY A 101 4.84 18.04 -15.05
CA GLY A 101 5.79 17.02 -14.65
C GLY A 101 6.29 17.20 -13.22
N MET A 102 7.16 16.31 -12.82
CA MET A 102 7.76 16.28 -11.48
C MET A 102 9.20 15.78 -11.55
N VAL A 103 10.03 16.33 -10.69
CA VAL A 103 11.37 15.79 -10.40
C VAL A 103 11.22 14.58 -9.50
N VAL A 104 11.77 13.42 -9.89
CA VAL A 104 11.53 12.14 -9.20
C VAL A 104 12.07 12.15 -7.78
N SER A 105 13.31 12.62 -7.57
CA SER A 105 13.92 12.70 -6.23
C SER A 105 13.17 13.64 -5.28
N GLN A 106 12.71 14.79 -5.78
CA GLN A 106 11.88 15.72 -5.00
C GLN A 106 10.54 15.08 -4.60
N ALA A 107 9.88 14.39 -5.54
CA ALA A 107 8.65 13.68 -5.24
C ALA A 107 8.85 12.60 -4.17
N CYS A 108 9.94 11.84 -4.23
CA CYS A 108 10.31 10.90 -3.18
C CYS A 108 10.59 11.60 -1.84
N SER A 109 11.25 12.76 -1.86
CA SER A 109 11.47 13.59 -0.66
C SER A 109 10.15 14.06 -0.04
N HIS A 110 9.19 14.52 -0.85
CA HIS A 110 7.87 14.93 -0.37
C HIS A 110 7.11 13.79 0.31
N ILE A 111 7.18 12.57 -0.22
CA ILE A 111 6.57 11.40 0.42
C ILE A 111 7.21 11.09 1.77
N CYS A 112 8.51 11.30 1.93
CA CYS A 112 9.19 11.10 3.21
C CYS A 112 8.89 12.22 4.23
N ASN A 113 8.61 13.43 3.78
CA ASN A 113 8.35 14.58 4.64
C ASN A 113 6.87 14.79 4.94
N ASP A 114 6.02 14.73 3.91
CA ASP A 114 4.60 15.08 3.97
C ASP A 114 3.67 13.86 3.92
N GLY A 115 4.16 12.71 3.46
CA GLY A 115 3.35 11.51 3.26
C GLY A 115 2.44 11.59 2.03
N ILE A 116 1.36 10.81 2.06
CA ILE A 116 0.33 10.77 1.01
C ILE A 116 -1.05 10.54 1.64
N CYS A 117 -2.07 11.30 1.22
CA CYS A 117 -3.44 11.08 1.67
C CYS A 117 -4.16 10.01 0.84
N THR A 118 -5.25 9.49 1.37
CA THR A 118 -6.08 8.51 0.67
C THR A 118 -6.85 9.16 -0.50
N PHE A 119 -7.27 8.33 -1.45
CA PHE A 119 -8.12 8.76 -2.55
C PHE A 119 -9.48 9.33 -2.08
N ASP A 120 -10.03 8.78 -1.00
CA ASP A 120 -11.31 9.24 -0.45
C ASP A 120 -11.20 10.64 0.16
N GLU A 121 -10.03 11.01 0.70
CA GLU A 121 -9.78 12.36 1.21
C GLU A 121 -9.54 13.39 0.08
N LEU A 122 -8.92 12.96 -1.01
CA LEU A 122 -8.69 13.78 -2.20
C LEU A 122 -8.75 12.92 -3.47
N PRO A 123 -9.92 12.79 -4.11
CA PRO A 123 -10.06 12.02 -5.35
C PRO A 123 -9.19 12.58 -6.48
N SER A 124 -8.48 11.69 -7.15
CA SER A 124 -7.57 12.03 -8.25
C SER A 124 -8.33 12.03 -9.57
N ASN A 125 -8.50 13.19 -10.17
CA ASN A 125 -9.06 13.38 -11.52
C ASN A 125 -8.93 14.84 -11.99
N THR A 126 -8.03 15.60 -11.40
CA THR A 126 -8.00 17.05 -11.57
C THR A 126 -6.95 17.44 -12.59
N ALA A 127 -7.36 18.17 -13.63
CA ALA A 127 -6.43 18.76 -14.58
C ALA A 127 -5.52 19.78 -13.87
N TYR A 128 -4.23 19.75 -14.20
CA TYR A 128 -3.28 20.74 -13.67
C TYR A 128 -3.24 21.99 -14.58
N PRO A 129 -3.05 23.20 -14.00
CA PRO A 129 -3.03 23.53 -12.58
C PRO A 129 -4.47 23.63 -12.02
N ASN A 130 -4.67 23.13 -10.80
CA ASN A 130 -5.96 23.24 -10.12
C ASN A 130 -5.80 23.91 -8.75
N ALA A 131 -6.22 25.17 -8.66
CA ALA A 131 -6.11 25.97 -7.44
C ALA A 131 -6.89 25.39 -6.25
N TYR A 132 -7.99 24.68 -6.51
CA TYR A 132 -8.78 24.03 -5.45
C TYR A 132 -7.97 22.89 -4.81
N VAL A 133 -7.38 22.00 -5.62
CA VAL A 133 -6.55 20.90 -5.12
C VAL A 133 -5.36 21.43 -4.33
N THR A 134 -4.64 22.41 -4.87
CA THR A 134 -3.49 23.04 -4.19
C THR A 134 -3.90 23.62 -2.82
N ALA A 135 -5.07 24.24 -2.71
CA ALA A 135 -5.59 24.77 -1.45
C ALA A 135 -5.94 23.67 -0.41
N GLN A 136 -6.24 22.45 -0.85
CA GLN A 136 -6.53 21.33 0.05
C GLN A 136 -5.25 20.67 0.61
N ILE A 137 -4.12 20.71 -0.11
CA ILE A 137 -2.89 20.01 0.27
C ILE A 137 -2.49 20.30 1.72
N ASN A 138 -2.38 21.57 2.10
CA ASN A 138 -1.96 21.93 3.47
C ASN A 138 -2.92 21.45 4.56
N LYS A 139 -4.22 21.34 4.25
CA LYS A 139 -5.22 20.84 5.19
C LYS A 139 -5.11 19.33 5.37
N LEU A 140 -4.66 18.61 4.33
CA LEU A 140 -4.55 17.16 4.32
C LEU A 140 -3.21 16.63 4.85
N LYS A 141 -2.15 17.46 4.87
CA LYS A 141 -0.83 17.05 5.38
C LYS A 141 -0.85 16.36 6.75
N PRO A 142 -1.63 16.80 7.76
CA PRO A 142 -1.69 16.11 9.06
C PRO A 142 -2.22 14.67 8.99
N ASN A 143 -3.03 14.35 7.96
CA ASN A 143 -3.47 12.97 7.72
C ASN A 143 -2.50 12.22 6.81
N ALA A 144 -2.01 12.87 5.76
CA ALA A 144 -1.09 12.31 4.79
C ALA A 144 0.20 11.78 5.42
N ILE A 145 0.71 12.46 6.45
CA ILE A 145 1.95 12.08 7.15
C ILE A 145 1.89 10.70 7.82
N LYS A 146 0.70 10.15 8.05
CA LYS A 146 0.52 8.79 8.58
C LYS A 146 0.97 7.71 7.59
N ASN A 147 1.02 8.05 6.30
CA ASN A 147 1.41 7.16 5.22
C ASN A 147 2.73 7.63 4.57
N LYS A 148 3.63 8.21 5.35
CA LYS A 148 4.93 8.66 4.84
C LYS A 148 5.91 7.51 4.70
N GLY A 149 6.88 7.65 3.79
CA GLY A 149 8.10 6.87 3.81
C GLY A 149 9.08 7.40 4.87
N LEU A 150 9.99 6.58 5.33
CA LEU A 150 11.04 6.99 6.27
C LEU A 150 12.16 7.75 5.55
N LYS A 151 12.55 7.23 4.41
CA LYS A 151 13.68 7.72 3.62
C LYS A 151 13.53 7.25 2.18
N TYR A 152 14.08 8.00 1.23
CA TYR A 152 14.29 7.49 -0.12
C TYR A 152 15.78 7.28 -0.40
N VAL A 153 16.10 6.34 -1.28
CA VAL A 153 17.46 6.00 -1.64
C VAL A 153 17.55 5.75 -3.14
N ARG A 154 18.68 6.09 -3.75
CA ARG A 154 18.99 5.81 -5.14
C ARG A 154 19.61 4.41 -5.28
N CYS A 155 19.07 3.59 -6.16
CA CYS A 155 19.57 2.28 -6.50
C CYS A 155 20.39 2.35 -7.78
N GLU A 156 21.62 1.88 -7.76
CA GLU A 156 22.57 1.96 -8.89
C GLU A 156 22.89 0.59 -9.48
N THR A 157 22.80 -0.47 -8.67
CA THR A 157 23.11 -1.84 -9.09
C THR A 157 21.85 -2.70 -9.19
N LYS A 158 21.92 -3.76 -10.00
CA LYS A 158 20.86 -4.77 -10.10
C LYS A 158 20.52 -5.37 -8.73
N GLU A 159 21.53 -5.63 -7.92
CA GLU A 159 21.40 -6.20 -6.58
C GLU A 159 20.61 -5.27 -5.68
N GLU A 160 20.93 -3.98 -5.65
CA GLU A 160 20.21 -2.96 -4.88
C GLU A 160 18.76 -2.82 -5.35
N ILE A 161 18.51 -2.83 -6.67
CA ILE A 161 17.15 -2.75 -7.23
C ILE A 161 16.33 -3.96 -6.81
N CYS A 162 16.87 -5.17 -6.93
CA CYS A 162 16.16 -6.38 -6.53
C CYS A 162 15.89 -6.40 -5.03
N GLU A 163 16.85 -5.96 -4.22
CA GLU A 163 16.71 -5.89 -2.76
C GLU A 163 15.65 -4.86 -2.36
N ALA A 164 15.66 -3.68 -2.96
CA ALA A 164 14.67 -2.63 -2.74
C ALA A 164 13.25 -3.13 -3.06
N ILE A 165 13.08 -3.78 -4.21
CA ILE A 165 11.78 -4.34 -4.62
C ILE A 165 11.33 -5.44 -3.65
N TYR A 166 12.23 -6.29 -3.21
CA TYR A 166 11.88 -7.39 -2.31
C TYR A 166 11.54 -6.91 -0.90
N GLN A 167 12.40 -6.06 -0.31
CA GLN A 167 12.21 -5.55 1.05
C GLN A 167 11.09 -4.51 1.13
N TYR A 168 11.13 -3.49 0.26
CA TYR A 168 10.22 -2.33 0.32
C TYR A 168 9.11 -2.36 -0.73
N LYS A 169 8.89 -3.52 -1.35
CA LYS A 169 7.76 -3.87 -2.22
C LYS A 169 7.69 -3.09 -3.52
N GLY A 170 8.75 -2.38 -3.86
CA GLY A 170 8.89 -1.71 -5.14
C GLY A 170 9.93 -0.60 -5.17
N ALA A 171 10.05 0.00 -6.34
CA ALA A 171 10.88 1.17 -6.60
C ALA A 171 10.26 2.03 -7.72
N ILE A 172 10.64 3.28 -7.79
CA ILE A 172 10.27 4.19 -8.89
C ILE A 172 11.38 4.15 -9.93
N VAL A 173 11.03 3.79 -11.15
CA VAL A 173 11.95 3.74 -12.29
C VAL A 173 11.60 4.84 -13.27
N SER A 174 12.55 5.69 -13.64
CA SER A 174 12.39 6.68 -14.69
C SER A 174 13.15 6.29 -15.97
N VAL A 175 12.43 6.34 -17.08
CA VAL A 175 12.93 5.94 -18.39
C VAL A 175 12.66 7.01 -19.43
N GLN A 176 13.46 7.02 -20.51
CA GLN A 176 13.12 7.74 -21.72
C GLN A 176 12.04 6.98 -22.49
N VAL A 177 10.93 7.62 -22.78
CA VAL A 177 9.92 7.06 -23.69
C VAL A 177 10.38 7.18 -25.13
N CYS A 178 10.39 6.04 -25.82
CA CYS A 178 10.67 5.92 -27.24
C CYS A 178 9.44 5.32 -27.96
N THR A 179 9.44 5.34 -29.29
CA THR A 179 8.31 4.83 -30.10
C THR A 179 7.98 3.38 -29.77
N SER A 180 8.98 2.54 -29.51
CA SER A 180 8.80 1.14 -29.12
C SER A 180 8.09 0.97 -27.79
N PHE A 181 8.32 1.87 -26.83
CA PHE A 181 7.63 1.90 -25.55
C PHE A 181 6.17 2.34 -25.70
N ASP A 182 5.90 3.38 -26.50
CA ASP A 182 4.52 3.86 -26.77
C ASP A 182 3.66 2.80 -27.46
N SER A 183 4.22 2.10 -28.43
CA SER A 183 3.52 1.10 -29.24
C SER A 183 3.43 -0.29 -28.59
N PHE A 184 3.91 -0.42 -27.36
CA PHE A 184 3.96 -1.68 -26.63
C PHE A 184 2.61 -2.05 -26.03
N VAL A 185 1.72 -2.64 -26.83
CA VAL A 185 0.32 -2.90 -26.44
C VAL A 185 -0.08 -4.38 -26.60
N LEU A 186 -1.11 -4.79 -25.88
CA LEU A 186 -1.84 -6.05 -26.03
C LEU A 186 -0.97 -7.31 -26.01
N ARG A 187 -0.16 -7.50 -25.01
CA ARG A 187 0.60 -8.74 -24.78
C ARG A 187 -0.30 -9.83 -24.20
N LYS A 188 -0.02 -11.09 -24.53
CA LYS A 188 -0.85 -12.25 -24.14
C LYS A 188 -0.58 -12.72 -22.71
N SER A 189 0.67 -12.56 -22.25
CA SER A 189 1.10 -12.91 -20.90
C SER A 189 2.20 -11.95 -20.42
N LEU A 190 2.48 -11.94 -19.13
CA LEU A 190 3.60 -11.16 -18.59
C LEU A 190 4.95 -11.66 -19.14
N LYS A 191 5.10 -12.97 -19.36
CA LYS A 191 6.34 -13.54 -19.93
C LYS A 191 6.60 -13.05 -21.36
N ASP A 192 5.53 -12.76 -22.12
CA ASP A 192 5.64 -12.21 -23.49
C ASP A 192 5.74 -10.67 -23.48
N ALA A 193 5.61 -10.06 -22.32
CA ALA A 193 5.59 -8.60 -22.16
C ALA A 193 6.98 -8.03 -21.84
N ILE A 194 8.01 -8.50 -22.55
CA ILE A 194 9.38 -7.96 -22.44
C ILE A 194 9.47 -6.75 -23.38
N LEU A 195 9.82 -5.59 -22.83
CA LEU A 195 10.02 -4.37 -23.60
C LEU A 195 11.21 -4.50 -24.53
N PRO A 196 11.08 -4.14 -25.81
CA PRO A 196 12.24 -4.12 -26.70
C PRO A 196 13.19 -3.01 -26.31
N GLN A 197 14.48 -3.23 -26.47
CA GLN A 197 15.49 -2.21 -26.36
C GLN A 197 15.28 -1.15 -27.46
N PRO A 198 15.16 0.14 -27.13
CA PRO A 198 15.02 1.18 -28.14
C PRO A 198 16.24 1.24 -29.06
N SER A 199 16.01 1.47 -30.34
CA SER A 199 17.11 1.78 -31.25
C SER A 199 17.51 3.26 -31.15
N GLU A 200 18.75 3.57 -31.53
CA GLU A 200 19.26 4.97 -31.50
C GLU A 200 18.44 5.92 -32.43
N SER A 201 17.81 5.37 -33.45
CA SER A 201 17.03 6.13 -34.43
C SER A 201 15.56 6.36 -34.00
N GLU A 202 15.11 5.78 -32.86
CA GLU A 202 13.76 6.00 -32.40
C GLU A 202 13.52 7.42 -31.92
N ASN A 203 12.30 7.92 -32.17
CA ASN A 203 11.87 9.21 -31.65
C ASN A 203 11.77 9.15 -30.12
N LYS A 204 12.45 10.07 -29.46
CA LYS A 204 12.39 10.28 -28.01
C LYS A 204 11.32 11.30 -27.69
N ARG A 205 10.42 10.99 -26.76
CA ARG A 205 9.31 11.89 -26.38
C ARG A 205 9.55 12.66 -25.10
N GLY A 206 10.02 12.00 -24.05
CA GLY A 206 10.25 12.60 -22.74
C GLY A 206 10.49 11.56 -21.67
N GLY A 207 10.74 12.02 -20.45
CA GLY A 207 10.92 11.16 -19.29
C GLY A 207 9.58 10.63 -18.76
N HIS A 208 9.53 9.37 -18.37
CA HIS A 208 8.37 8.71 -17.79
C HIS A 208 8.76 7.92 -16.55
N ALA A 209 7.94 8.00 -15.52
CA ALA A 209 8.13 7.25 -14.27
C ALA A 209 7.09 6.13 -14.15
N ILE A 210 7.55 4.97 -13.74
CA ILE A 210 6.79 3.74 -13.56
C ILE A 210 7.16 3.05 -12.25
N CYS A 211 6.24 2.25 -11.71
CA CYS A 211 6.51 1.49 -10.50
C CYS A 211 7.11 0.13 -10.84
N ALA A 212 8.31 -0.15 -10.34
CA ALA A 212 8.92 -1.47 -10.31
C ALA A 212 8.32 -2.27 -9.15
N ILE A 213 7.78 -3.46 -9.42
CA ILE A 213 6.99 -4.24 -8.44
C ILE A 213 7.49 -5.66 -8.25
N GLY A 214 8.41 -6.10 -9.08
CA GLY A 214 9.00 -7.44 -9.06
C GLY A 214 10.21 -7.50 -9.96
N TYR A 215 10.81 -8.67 -10.04
CA TYR A 215 11.95 -8.93 -10.94
C TYR A 215 12.01 -10.39 -11.34
N THR A 216 12.59 -10.62 -12.50
CA THR A 216 12.87 -11.92 -13.08
C THR A 216 14.32 -12.00 -13.55
N LYS A 217 14.75 -13.15 -14.03
CA LYS A 217 16.05 -13.28 -14.72
C LYS A 217 16.16 -12.34 -15.93
N ASP A 218 15.04 -12.01 -16.59
CA ASP A 218 15.01 -11.22 -17.83
C ASP A 218 14.95 -9.71 -17.58
N GLY A 219 14.46 -9.26 -16.41
CA GLY A 219 14.32 -7.83 -16.10
C GLY A 219 13.43 -7.51 -14.90
N ILE A 220 13.12 -6.23 -14.78
CA ILE A 220 12.28 -5.66 -13.73
C ILE A 220 10.82 -5.75 -14.18
N ILE A 221 9.93 -6.29 -13.34
CA ILE A 221 8.49 -6.24 -13.58
C ILE A 221 8.01 -4.84 -13.21
N ILE A 222 7.40 -4.15 -14.16
CA ILE A 222 6.90 -2.79 -14.00
C ILE A 222 5.37 -2.73 -14.15
N GLN A 223 4.74 -1.84 -13.37
CA GLN A 223 3.34 -1.47 -13.53
C GLN A 223 3.24 -0.02 -14.00
N ASN A 224 2.64 0.16 -15.18
CA ASN A 224 2.51 1.45 -15.86
C ASN A 224 1.14 2.09 -15.55
N SER A 225 1.06 3.41 -15.74
CA SER A 225 -0.15 4.22 -15.55
C SER A 225 -0.90 4.56 -16.86
N TRP A 226 -0.74 3.76 -17.91
CA TRP A 226 -1.36 3.98 -19.22
C TRP A 226 -2.53 3.05 -19.53
N GLY A 227 -3.07 2.40 -18.49
CA GLY A 227 -4.23 1.52 -18.59
C GLY A 227 -3.91 0.13 -19.13
N SER A 228 -4.95 -0.70 -19.17
CA SER A 228 -4.84 -2.13 -19.49
C SER A 228 -4.45 -2.49 -20.95
N PRO A 229 -4.63 -1.64 -21.96
CA PRO A 229 -4.17 -1.95 -23.31
C PRO A 229 -2.64 -1.95 -23.45
N TRP A 230 -1.91 -1.22 -22.61
CA TRP A 230 -0.45 -1.19 -22.65
C TRP A 230 0.14 -2.47 -22.04
N GLY A 231 1.13 -3.08 -22.71
CA GLY A 231 1.80 -4.28 -22.24
C GLY A 231 0.86 -5.47 -22.02
N TYR A 232 1.05 -6.19 -20.94
CA TYR A 232 0.14 -7.22 -20.45
C TYR A 232 -0.71 -6.64 -19.30
N LYS A 233 -1.89 -6.16 -19.61
CA LYS A 233 -2.81 -5.57 -18.63
C LYS A 233 -2.12 -4.46 -17.79
N GLY A 234 -1.39 -3.55 -18.43
CA GLY A 234 -0.66 -2.48 -17.76
C GLY A 234 0.71 -2.87 -17.20
N LEU A 235 1.13 -4.11 -17.37
CA LEU A 235 2.40 -4.64 -16.88
C LEU A 235 3.37 -4.90 -18.02
N ALA A 236 4.68 -4.83 -17.74
CA ALA A 236 5.74 -5.29 -18.64
C ALA A 236 6.97 -5.73 -17.85
N ILE A 237 7.90 -6.39 -18.54
CA ILE A 237 9.25 -6.64 -18.07
C ILE A 237 10.18 -5.65 -18.76
N LEU A 238 10.82 -4.79 -17.96
CA LEU A 238 11.88 -3.88 -18.38
C LEU A 238 13.20 -4.65 -18.33
N PRO A 239 13.81 -4.99 -19.49
CA PRO A 239 14.97 -5.86 -19.51
C PRO A 239 16.15 -5.31 -18.71
N TRP A 240 16.94 -6.21 -18.08
CA TRP A 240 18.22 -5.80 -17.55
C TRP A 240 19.09 -5.21 -18.68
N GLY A 241 19.64 -4.02 -18.45
CA GLY A 241 20.37 -3.30 -19.50
C GLY A 241 19.51 -2.47 -20.45
N TYR A 242 18.18 -2.32 -20.19
CA TYR A 242 17.35 -1.34 -20.90
C TYR A 242 17.95 0.06 -20.79
N THR A 243 18.08 0.76 -21.90
CA THR A 243 18.64 2.11 -21.94
C THR A 243 17.78 3.03 -22.82
N PRO A 244 17.64 4.32 -22.44
CA PRO A 244 18.16 4.89 -21.20
C PRO A 244 17.19 4.70 -20.03
N ILE A 245 17.67 4.13 -18.93
CA ILE A 245 17.12 4.33 -17.60
C ILE A 245 17.85 5.53 -17.00
N TYR A 246 17.12 6.44 -16.38
CA TYR A 246 17.71 7.64 -15.80
C TYR A 246 17.98 7.50 -14.33
N ASP A 247 16.94 7.12 -13.58
CA ASP A 247 17.01 7.00 -12.14
C ASP A 247 16.13 5.84 -11.64
N ILE A 248 16.57 5.22 -10.55
CA ILE A 248 15.77 4.27 -9.79
C ILE A 248 15.84 4.67 -8.33
N TYR A 249 14.68 4.98 -7.73
CA TYR A 249 14.57 5.34 -6.33
C TYR A 249 13.67 4.36 -5.59
N ALA A 250 14.15 3.85 -4.46
CA ALA A 250 13.32 3.14 -3.50
C ALA A 250 12.87 4.10 -2.39
N ILE A 251 11.64 3.93 -1.93
CA ILE A 251 11.14 4.56 -0.71
C ILE A 251 11.18 3.50 0.37
N ILE A 252 12.08 3.68 1.33
CA ILE A 252 12.17 2.86 2.53
C ILE A 252 10.98 3.21 3.40
N ASP A 253 10.20 2.18 3.77
CA ASP A 253 9.07 2.32 4.68
C ASP A 253 9.28 1.46 5.92
N GLU A 254 8.65 1.82 7.04
CA GLU A 254 8.56 0.90 8.16
C GLU A 254 7.73 -0.30 7.70
N CYS A 255 8.37 -1.44 7.52
CA CYS A 255 7.65 -2.70 7.35
C CYS A 255 6.98 -3.03 8.70
N LYS A 256 5.82 -2.47 8.95
CA LYS A 256 5.00 -2.86 10.09
C LYS A 256 4.51 -4.27 9.86
N THR A 257 4.91 -5.18 10.73
CA THR A 257 4.33 -6.52 10.75
C THR A 257 3.00 -6.45 11.48
N TRP A 258 1.93 -6.83 10.78
CA TRP A 258 0.60 -6.85 11.35
C TRP A 258 0.16 -8.27 11.67
N ASN A 259 -0.42 -8.44 12.83
CA ASN A 259 -1.23 -9.61 13.13
C ASN A 259 -2.66 -9.33 12.70
N ILE A 260 -3.12 -10.00 11.64
CA ILE A 260 -4.42 -9.77 11.01
C ILE A 260 -5.36 -10.89 11.38
N VAL A 261 -6.49 -10.54 11.98
CA VAL A 261 -7.54 -11.49 12.39
C VAL A 261 -8.82 -11.19 11.61
N GLU A 262 -9.29 -12.15 10.82
CA GLU A 262 -10.55 -12.05 10.10
C GLU A 262 -11.60 -12.96 10.71
N LEU A 263 -12.76 -12.41 11.00
CA LEU A 263 -13.91 -13.10 11.58
C LEU A 263 -15.13 -12.92 10.69
N THR A 264 -15.90 -13.99 10.50
CA THR A 264 -17.23 -13.90 9.90
C THR A 264 -18.27 -14.11 11.01
N ILE A 265 -19.27 -13.23 11.08
CA ILE A 265 -20.34 -13.34 12.08
C ILE A 265 -21.12 -14.64 11.88
N ASP A 266 -21.48 -15.28 12.99
CA ASP A 266 -22.17 -16.59 13.07
C ASP A 266 -21.37 -17.77 12.50
N SER A 267 -20.04 -17.57 12.25
CA SER A 267 -19.13 -18.63 11.84
C SER A 267 -18.13 -18.97 12.94
N THR A 268 -17.79 -20.25 13.06
CA THR A 268 -16.68 -20.72 13.89
C THR A 268 -15.34 -20.71 13.15
N ASN A 269 -15.33 -20.36 11.86
CA ASN A 269 -14.11 -20.20 11.10
C ASN A 269 -13.60 -18.77 11.19
N ALA A 270 -12.32 -18.62 11.49
CA ALA A 270 -11.58 -17.38 11.49
C ALA A 270 -10.25 -17.57 10.75
N PHE A 271 -9.65 -16.47 10.33
CA PHE A 271 -8.28 -16.50 9.78
C PHE A 271 -7.38 -15.63 10.65
N ILE A 272 -6.20 -16.12 10.97
CA ILE A 272 -5.12 -15.36 11.58
C ILE A 272 -3.95 -15.41 10.62
N ASN A 273 -3.57 -14.26 10.06
CA ASN A 273 -2.52 -14.14 9.05
C ASN A 273 -2.71 -15.11 7.86
N ASN A 274 -3.96 -15.23 7.38
CA ASN A 274 -4.41 -16.15 6.33
C ASN A 274 -4.42 -17.65 6.72
N GLU A 275 -4.08 -18.02 7.95
CA GLU A 275 -4.22 -19.40 8.44
C GLU A 275 -5.62 -19.61 9.02
N LEU A 276 -6.30 -20.65 8.57
CA LEU A 276 -7.61 -21.03 9.10
C LEU A 276 -7.48 -21.50 10.56
N LYS A 277 -8.28 -20.89 11.43
CA LYS A 277 -8.45 -21.29 12.85
C LYS A 277 -9.92 -21.55 13.12
N THR A 278 -10.20 -22.52 13.98
CA THR A 278 -11.56 -22.83 14.39
C THR A 278 -11.79 -22.29 15.80
N LEU A 279 -12.82 -21.45 15.94
CA LEU A 279 -13.27 -20.94 17.23
C LEU A 279 -14.09 -22.02 17.96
N ASP A 280 -14.02 -22.02 19.27
CA ASP A 280 -14.84 -22.88 20.16
C ASP A 280 -16.31 -22.39 20.27
N ALA A 281 -16.60 -21.17 19.79
CA ALA A 281 -17.93 -20.61 19.59
C ALA A 281 -17.86 -19.47 18.56
N PRO A 282 -18.94 -19.19 17.79
CA PRO A 282 -18.92 -18.18 16.74
C PRO A 282 -18.84 -16.75 17.30
N ALA A 283 -18.27 -15.83 16.50
CA ALA A 283 -18.47 -14.40 16.73
C ALA A 283 -19.95 -14.05 16.49
N ILE A 284 -20.54 -13.23 17.34
CA ILE A 284 -21.98 -12.90 17.27
C ILE A 284 -22.22 -11.38 17.32
N ILE A 285 -23.35 -10.95 16.79
CA ILE A 285 -23.85 -9.58 17.00
C ILE A 285 -24.94 -9.60 18.07
N LYS A 286 -24.78 -8.79 19.12
CA LYS A 286 -25.74 -8.55 20.17
C LYS A 286 -25.82 -7.06 20.50
N ASN A 287 -27.01 -6.50 20.56
CA ASN A 287 -27.22 -5.07 20.79
C ASN A 287 -26.38 -4.18 19.81
N GLN A 288 -26.33 -4.56 18.52
CA GLN A 288 -25.60 -3.88 17.45
C GLN A 288 -24.08 -3.81 17.71
N ARG A 289 -23.54 -4.68 18.52
CA ARG A 289 -22.09 -4.81 18.79
C ARG A 289 -21.63 -6.24 18.53
N THR A 290 -20.41 -6.36 17.99
CA THR A 290 -19.77 -7.64 17.76
C THR A 290 -19.14 -8.14 19.05
N PHE A 291 -19.45 -9.38 19.40
CA PHE A 291 -18.85 -10.10 20.50
C PHE A 291 -18.09 -11.33 20.01
N VAL A 292 -16.99 -11.63 20.66
CA VAL A 292 -16.14 -12.78 20.36
C VAL A 292 -15.84 -13.57 21.62
N PRO A 293 -15.58 -14.87 21.48
CA PRO A 293 -15.06 -15.66 22.59
C PRO A 293 -13.74 -15.08 23.09
N LEU A 294 -13.65 -14.85 24.39
CA LEU A 294 -12.53 -14.19 25.06
C LEU A 294 -11.19 -14.88 24.77
N ARG A 295 -11.15 -16.22 24.84
CA ARG A 295 -9.90 -16.97 24.63
C ARG A 295 -9.36 -16.75 23.23
N PHE A 296 -10.22 -16.84 22.24
CA PHE A 296 -9.82 -16.66 20.85
C PHE A 296 -9.20 -15.27 20.60
N ILE A 297 -9.88 -14.20 21.03
CA ILE A 297 -9.35 -12.85 20.75
C ILE A 297 -8.06 -12.56 21.54
N GLY A 298 -7.91 -13.12 22.73
CA GLY A 298 -6.67 -13.04 23.50
C GLY A 298 -5.50 -13.69 22.75
N GLU A 299 -5.67 -14.93 22.33
CA GLU A 299 -4.66 -15.68 21.57
C GLU A 299 -4.37 -15.01 20.22
N ALA A 300 -5.41 -14.59 19.50
CA ALA A 300 -5.30 -13.95 18.20
C ALA A 300 -4.57 -12.59 18.24
N LEU A 301 -4.59 -11.89 19.36
CA LEU A 301 -3.86 -10.63 19.56
C LEU A 301 -2.55 -10.78 20.36
N ASN A 302 -2.06 -12.03 20.53
CA ASN A 302 -0.87 -12.35 21.34
C ASN A 302 -0.95 -11.80 22.77
N ALA A 303 -2.14 -11.88 23.39
CA ALA A 303 -2.37 -11.42 24.73
C ALA A 303 -2.64 -12.60 25.68
N LYS A 304 -2.09 -12.51 26.89
CA LYS A 304 -2.39 -13.45 27.97
C LYS A 304 -3.76 -13.11 28.55
N VAL A 305 -4.59 -14.15 28.73
CA VAL A 305 -5.93 -14.01 29.29
C VAL A 305 -5.97 -14.73 30.63
N GLU A 306 -6.39 -14.01 31.66
CA GLU A 306 -6.61 -14.54 33.01
C GLU A 306 -8.09 -14.37 33.40
N TRP A 307 -8.70 -15.42 33.93
CA TRP A 307 -10.04 -15.41 34.49
C TRP A 307 -9.95 -15.52 36.02
N LYS A 308 -10.60 -14.58 36.74
CA LYS A 308 -10.73 -14.60 38.20
C LYS A 308 -12.17 -14.99 38.59
N ASN A 309 -12.33 -16.21 39.07
CA ASN A 309 -13.65 -16.78 39.35
C ASN A 309 -14.39 -16.04 40.48
N ASP A 310 -13.67 -15.67 41.55
CA ASP A 310 -14.25 -15.05 42.73
C ASP A 310 -14.91 -13.70 42.44
N THR A 311 -14.31 -12.92 41.56
CA THR A 311 -14.80 -11.59 41.16
C THR A 311 -15.47 -11.60 39.81
N ARG A 312 -15.50 -12.74 39.09
CA ARG A 312 -15.95 -12.86 37.70
C ARG A 312 -15.28 -11.82 36.78
N SER A 313 -13.98 -11.61 37.03
CA SER A 313 -13.19 -10.59 36.31
C SER A 313 -12.30 -11.25 35.25
N ILE A 314 -12.06 -10.48 34.20
CA ILE A 314 -11.22 -10.82 33.06
C ILE A 314 -10.03 -9.87 33.07
N ILE A 315 -8.82 -10.41 32.92
CA ILE A 315 -7.61 -9.62 32.69
C ILE A 315 -6.99 -10.07 31.38
N ILE A 316 -6.73 -9.11 30.48
CA ILE A 316 -6.07 -9.33 29.19
C ILE A 316 -4.81 -8.50 29.19
N ASN A 317 -3.66 -9.11 28.93
CA ASN A 317 -2.35 -8.44 28.96
C ASN A 317 -1.52 -8.82 27.73
N ASP A 318 -1.12 -7.83 26.92
CA ASP A 318 -0.28 -8.02 25.72
C ASP A 318 1.20 -7.61 25.94
N GLY A 319 1.58 -7.39 27.20
CA GLY A 319 2.92 -6.91 27.58
C GLY A 319 3.02 -5.39 27.67
N ALA A 320 2.34 -4.65 26.82
CA ALA A 320 2.31 -3.18 26.82
C ALA A 320 1.04 -2.61 27.49
N ASN A 321 -0.08 -3.32 27.34
CA ASN A 321 -1.37 -2.89 27.86
C ASN A 321 -2.00 -4.00 28.71
N THR A 322 -2.66 -3.59 29.79
CA THR A 322 -3.50 -4.46 30.61
C THR A 322 -4.92 -3.93 30.59
N VAL A 323 -5.85 -4.79 30.18
CA VAL A 323 -7.29 -4.49 30.15
C VAL A 323 -7.99 -5.35 31.20
N GLN A 324 -8.70 -4.72 32.12
CA GLN A 324 -9.48 -5.41 33.18
C GLN A 324 -10.95 -5.11 32.99
N MET A 325 -11.79 -6.12 33.06
CA MET A 325 -13.25 -6.01 32.96
C MET A 325 -13.94 -7.05 33.81
N GLN A 326 -15.23 -6.86 34.08
CA GLN A 326 -16.05 -7.75 34.90
C GLN A 326 -17.33 -8.11 34.15
N ILE A 327 -17.76 -9.35 34.27
CA ILE A 327 -19.02 -9.81 33.66
C ILE A 327 -20.20 -8.96 34.17
N GLY A 328 -20.99 -8.47 33.21
CA GLY A 328 -22.16 -7.63 33.46
C GLY A 328 -21.84 -6.17 33.77
N ASN A 329 -20.58 -5.74 33.82
CA ASN A 329 -20.20 -4.38 34.11
C ASN A 329 -19.70 -3.67 32.84
N LYS A 330 -20.17 -2.43 32.61
CA LYS A 330 -19.72 -1.57 31.52
C LYS A 330 -18.45 -0.77 31.85
N VAL A 331 -18.05 -0.73 33.12
CA VAL A 331 -16.79 -0.10 33.52
C VAL A 331 -15.69 -1.14 33.41
N ALA A 332 -14.67 -0.81 32.63
CA ALA A 332 -13.43 -1.54 32.47
C ALA A 332 -12.24 -0.62 32.79
N TYR A 333 -11.05 -1.15 32.76
CA TYR A 333 -9.83 -0.37 33.00
C TYR A 333 -8.77 -0.75 31.96
N LYS A 334 -8.12 0.25 31.38
CA LYS A 334 -6.90 0.10 30.57
C LYS A 334 -5.74 0.75 31.33
N ASN A 335 -4.74 -0.05 31.72
CA ASN A 335 -3.57 0.44 32.49
C ASN A 335 -3.98 1.30 33.70
N ASN A 336 -4.98 0.82 34.46
CA ASN A 336 -5.61 1.50 35.62
C ASN A 336 -6.46 2.75 35.28
N ASN A 337 -6.55 3.16 34.01
CA ASN A 337 -7.43 4.24 33.60
C ASN A 337 -8.82 3.70 33.28
N VAL A 338 -9.85 4.44 33.66
CA VAL A 338 -11.26 4.04 33.38
C VAL A 338 -11.51 3.97 31.89
N LEU A 339 -12.09 2.85 31.46
CA LEU A 339 -12.57 2.59 30.10
C LEU A 339 -14.07 2.26 30.18
N THR A 340 -14.90 3.05 29.53
CA THR A 340 -16.34 2.80 29.48
C THR A 340 -16.67 1.94 28.24
N LEU A 341 -17.27 0.79 28.47
CA LEU A 341 -17.74 -0.11 27.41
C LEU A 341 -19.18 0.24 27.01
N ASP A 342 -19.45 0.24 25.72
CA ASP A 342 -20.82 0.40 25.19
C ASP A 342 -21.75 -0.71 25.71
N VAL A 343 -21.19 -1.92 25.79
CA VAL A 343 -21.90 -3.15 26.23
C VAL A 343 -20.98 -3.95 27.16
N ALA A 344 -21.59 -4.58 28.17
CA ALA A 344 -20.84 -5.37 29.15
C ALA A 344 -20.48 -6.76 28.58
N PRO A 345 -19.33 -7.34 28.96
CA PRO A 345 -19.05 -8.74 28.70
C PRO A 345 -20.04 -9.65 29.39
N PHE A 346 -20.32 -10.81 28.82
CA PHE A 346 -21.28 -11.77 29.37
C PHE A 346 -20.83 -13.22 29.16
N ILE A 347 -21.51 -14.15 29.83
CA ILE A 347 -21.32 -15.58 29.67
C ILE A 347 -22.55 -16.15 28.96
N GLN A 348 -22.31 -16.95 27.91
CA GLN A 348 -23.32 -17.71 27.17
C GLN A 348 -22.79 -19.08 26.81
N GLN A 349 -23.54 -20.16 27.13
CA GLN A 349 -23.12 -21.54 26.85
C GLN A 349 -21.70 -21.86 27.36
N ASP A 350 -21.41 -21.49 28.58
CA ASP A 350 -20.10 -21.64 29.24
C ASP A 350 -18.93 -20.95 28.51
N ARG A 351 -19.22 -19.98 27.64
CA ARG A 351 -18.22 -19.15 26.97
C ARG A 351 -18.36 -17.71 27.40
N THR A 352 -17.19 -17.09 27.70
CA THR A 352 -17.12 -15.65 27.99
C THR A 352 -17.02 -14.88 26.68
N TYR A 353 -17.98 -14.01 26.45
CA TYR A 353 -18.02 -13.11 25.30
C TYR A 353 -17.63 -11.68 25.69
N VAL A 354 -16.73 -11.09 24.92
CA VAL A 354 -16.24 -9.74 25.13
C VAL A 354 -16.53 -8.86 23.91
N PRO A 355 -16.79 -7.54 24.09
CA PRO A 355 -17.01 -6.63 22.98
C PRO A 355 -15.74 -6.45 22.18
N LEU A 356 -15.73 -6.95 20.94
CA LEU A 356 -14.54 -7.04 20.10
C LEU A 356 -13.82 -5.69 19.93
N ARG A 357 -14.55 -4.67 19.50
CA ARG A 357 -13.94 -3.35 19.21
C ARG A 357 -13.27 -2.76 20.44
N ALA A 358 -13.97 -2.74 21.57
CA ALA A 358 -13.45 -2.14 22.80
C ALA A 358 -12.16 -2.83 23.28
N ILE A 359 -12.08 -4.16 23.18
CA ILE A 359 -10.87 -4.92 23.55
C ILE A 359 -9.74 -4.65 22.56
N SER A 360 -10.03 -4.73 21.26
CA SER A 360 -9.03 -4.55 20.22
C SER A 360 -8.40 -3.16 20.29
N GLU A 361 -9.23 -2.11 20.36
CA GLU A 361 -8.75 -0.72 20.49
C GLU A 361 -7.98 -0.49 21.81
N ALA A 362 -8.43 -1.12 22.90
CA ALA A 362 -7.72 -1.05 24.18
C ALA A 362 -6.33 -1.72 24.12
N LEU A 363 -6.14 -2.70 23.24
CA LEU A 363 -4.86 -3.35 22.95
C LEU A 363 -4.12 -2.72 21.75
N ASN A 364 -4.51 -1.51 21.34
CA ASN A 364 -3.93 -0.75 20.21
C ASN A 364 -4.05 -1.50 18.87
N ALA A 365 -5.17 -2.18 18.64
CA ALA A 365 -5.51 -2.81 17.37
C ALA A 365 -6.64 -2.05 16.66
N ASP A 366 -6.56 -1.92 15.34
CA ASP A 366 -7.60 -1.35 14.49
C ASP A 366 -8.70 -2.36 14.20
N VAL A 367 -9.96 -1.90 14.10
CA VAL A 367 -11.12 -2.76 13.83
C VAL A 367 -11.95 -2.20 12.67
N GLU A 368 -12.02 -2.96 11.60
CA GLU A 368 -12.83 -2.68 10.43
C GLU A 368 -14.06 -3.60 10.36
N TRP A 369 -15.21 -3.07 9.98
CA TRP A 369 -16.44 -3.81 9.76
C TRP A 369 -16.86 -3.73 8.30
N ASN A 370 -17.04 -4.88 7.65
CA ASN A 370 -17.60 -4.98 6.31
C ASN A 370 -19.02 -5.58 6.39
N ALA A 371 -20.01 -4.71 6.19
CA ALA A 371 -21.42 -5.10 6.28
C ALA A 371 -21.86 -6.05 5.15
N ASN A 372 -21.27 -5.95 3.95
CA ASN A 372 -21.70 -6.72 2.78
C ASN A 372 -21.45 -8.23 2.95
N ASN A 373 -20.35 -8.61 3.57
CA ASN A 373 -19.98 -10.00 3.80
C ASN A 373 -20.00 -10.40 5.29
N ARG A 374 -20.48 -9.50 6.17
CA ARG A 374 -20.55 -9.67 7.62
C ARG A 374 -19.21 -10.07 8.24
N LYS A 375 -18.12 -9.51 7.72
CA LYS A 375 -16.77 -9.73 8.22
C LYS A 375 -16.30 -8.60 9.13
N VAL A 376 -15.51 -8.99 10.14
CA VAL A 376 -14.70 -8.08 10.95
C VAL A 376 -13.23 -8.39 10.70
N ILE A 377 -12.44 -7.36 10.50
CA ILE A 377 -11.00 -7.46 10.37
C ILE A 377 -10.38 -6.68 11.53
N VAL A 378 -9.52 -7.34 12.29
CA VAL A 378 -8.73 -6.72 13.37
C VAL A 378 -7.27 -6.75 12.97
N ARG A 379 -6.59 -5.61 13.09
CA ARG A 379 -5.17 -5.47 12.76
C ARG A 379 -4.42 -4.95 13.97
N LYS A 380 -3.42 -5.69 14.43
CA LYS A 380 -2.53 -5.29 15.53
C LYS A 380 -1.09 -5.28 15.06
N GLU A 381 -0.41 -4.15 15.24
CA GLU A 381 1.02 -4.05 14.95
C GLU A 381 1.81 -5.01 15.87
N VAL A 382 2.69 -5.82 15.26
CA VAL A 382 3.63 -6.70 15.97
C VAL A 382 4.92 -5.91 16.16
N LYS A 383 5.25 -5.60 17.42
CA LYS A 383 6.50 -4.93 17.77
C LYS A 383 7.62 -5.93 17.95
#